data_10cbe4424b4c229a0a2cd193a718fd60
#
_entry.id   10cbe4424b4c229a0a2cd193a718fd60
#
_cell.length_a   1.000
_cell.length_b   1.000
_cell.length_c   1.000
_cell.angle_alpha   90.00
_cell.angle_beta   90.00
_cell.angle_gamma   90.00
#
_symmetry.space_group_name_H-M   'P 1'
#
loop_
_entity.id
_entity.type
_entity.pdbx_description
1 polymer ?
#
loop_
_entity_poly.entity_id
_entity_poly.type
_entity_poly.pdbx_seq_one_letter_code
_entity_poly.pdbx_strand_id
1 'polypeptide(L)'
;MLPCLDEAAALPAVLATLPAGWPVLVVDNGSTDDTAAVARAWGARVVVEPRRGYGAAVHAGLSHARADLVAVLDGDGSLDAESLPVLADAVRVGRADLAVGRRVPAGPGAWPWHARAGNAVVAALLRSRGVPVHDIAPIRVGRREALLVNHLLLTVW
;
A
#
# COMPACT_ATOMS: atom_id res chain seq x y z
N MET A 1 -0.14 6.48 -1.50
CA MET A 1 -1.15 6.20 -2.53
C MET A 1 -1.97 5.00 -2.15
N LEU A 2 -3.24 4.97 -2.54
CA LEU A 2 -4.21 3.94 -2.20
C LEU A 2 -4.76 3.35 -3.50
N PRO A 3 -4.38 2.10 -3.88
CA PRO A 3 -5.12 1.36 -4.90
C PRO A 3 -6.48 0.97 -4.33
N CYS A 4 -7.56 1.27 -5.04
CA CYS A 4 -8.94 1.04 -4.59
C CYS A 4 -9.76 0.36 -5.68
N LEU A 5 -10.64 -0.54 -5.26
CA LEU A 5 -11.67 -1.16 -6.09
C LEU A 5 -12.90 -1.40 -5.23
N ASP A 6 -13.98 -0.62 -5.46
CA ASP A 6 -15.25 -0.69 -4.72
C ASP A 6 -15.07 -0.47 -3.20
N GLU A 7 -14.35 0.62 -2.82
CA GLU A 7 -13.97 0.96 -1.43
C GLU A 7 -14.68 2.22 -0.90
N ALA A 8 -15.77 2.67 -1.54
CA ALA A 8 -16.46 3.91 -1.16
C ALA A 8 -16.85 3.95 0.32
N ALA A 9 -17.22 2.82 0.91
CA ALA A 9 -17.65 2.73 2.30
C ALA A 9 -16.47 2.82 3.30
N ALA A 10 -15.31 2.23 2.99
CA ALA A 10 -14.16 2.17 3.88
C ALA A 10 -13.26 3.40 3.77
N LEU A 11 -13.19 3.97 2.57
CA LEU A 11 -12.23 5.02 2.22
C LEU A 11 -12.26 6.26 3.12
N PRO A 12 -13.41 6.79 3.58
CA PRO A 12 -13.45 7.93 4.50
C PRO A 12 -12.69 7.66 5.80
N ALA A 13 -12.86 6.49 6.40
CA ALA A 13 -12.16 6.12 7.63
C ALA A 13 -10.64 6.00 7.40
N VAL A 14 -10.22 5.42 6.28
CA VAL A 14 -8.80 5.33 5.90
C VAL A 14 -8.20 6.72 5.72
N LEU A 15 -8.86 7.60 4.95
CA LEU A 15 -8.37 8.94 4.67
C LEU A 15 -8.24 9.80 5.93
N ALA A 16 -9.12 9.59 6.92
CA ALA A 16 -9.07 10.29 8.20
C ALA A 16 -7.85 9.91 9.07
N THR A 17 -7.27 8.72 8.87
CA THR A 17 -6.11 8.24 9.63
C THR A 17 -4.77 8.59 9.00
N LEU A 18 -4.76 9.10 7.76
CA LEU A 18 -3.52 9.44 7.07
C LEU A 18 -2.81 10.62 7.73
N PRO A 19 -1.45 10.63 7.74
CA PRO A 19 -0.69 11.74 8.31
C PRO A 19 -1.06 13.08 7.68
N ALA A 20 -1.31 14.08 8.51
CA ALA A 20 -1.68 15.43 8.06
C ALA A 20 -0.60 16.04 7.13
N GLY A 21 -1.06 16.69 6.06
CA GLY A 21 -0.18 17.35 5.09
C GLY A 21 0.47 16.42 4.07
N TRP A 22 0.22 15.11 4.13
CA TRP A 22 0.70 14.19 3.10
C TRP A 22 -0.22 14.23 1.88
N PRO A 23 0.31 14.43 0.65
CA PRO A 23 -0.51 14.37 -0.54
C PRO A 23 -1.08 12.96 -0.75
N VAL A 24 -2.39 12.88 -0.91
CA VAL A 24 -3.06 11.59 -1.13
C VAL A 24 -3.35 11.39 -2.62
N LEU A 25 -2.99 10.21 -3.11
CA LEU A 25 -3.31 9.73 -4.45
C LEU A 25 -4.11 8.44 -4.32
N VAL A 26 -5.35 8.47 -4.78
CA VAL A 26 -6.20 7.29 -4.92
C VAL A 26 -6.14 6.82 -6.36
N VAL A 27 -5.91 5.53 -6.56
CA VAL A 27 -5.98 4.90 -7.89
C VAL A 27 -7.23 4.05 -7.93
N ASP A 28 -8.21 4.53 -8.65
CA ASP A 28 -9.46 3.81 -8.90
C ASP A 28 -9.26 2.77 -10.01
N ASN A 29 -9.32 1.50 -9.65
CA ASN A 29 -9.03 0.37 -10.55
C ASN A 29 -10.32 -0.21 -11.18
N GLY A 30 -11.21 0.67 -11.60
CA GLY A 30 -12.46 0.31 -12.25
C GLY A 30 -13.57 -0.02 -11.26
N SER A 31 -13.70 0.78 -10.20
CA SER A 31 -14.81 0.71 -9.25
C SER A 31 -16.17 0.92 -9.93
N THR A 32 -17.16 0.26 -9.42
CA THR A 32 -18.56 0.39 -9.85
C THR A 32 -19.39 1.22 -8.87
N ASP A 33 -18.82 1.52 -7.71
CA ASP A 33 -19.40 2.36 -6.66
C ASP A 33 -18.84 3.81 -6.71
N ASP A 34 -19.16 4.62 -5.69
CA ASP A 34 -18.76 6.02 -5.60
C ASP A 34 -17.31 6.24 -5.10
N THR A 35 -16.42 5.23 -5.13
CA THR A 35 -15.04 5.30 -4.64
C THR A 35 -14.31 6.55 -5.12
N ALA A 36 -14.31 6.83 -6.42
CA ALA A 36 -13.61 7.99 -6.98
C ALA A 36 -14.22 9.32 -6.55
N ALA A 37 -15.55 9.40 -6.39
CA ALA A 37 -16.25 10.60 -5.94
C ALA A 37 -15.93 10.89 -4.46
N VAL A 38 -16.00 9.87 -3.62
CA VAL A 38 -15.63 9.93 -2.20
C VAL A 38 -14.19 10.38 -2.02
N ALA A 39 -13.23 9.79 -2.76
CA ALA A 39 -11.83 10.19 -2.70
C ALA A 39 -11.63 11.69 -3.00
N ARG A 40 -12.27 12.21 -4.06
CA ARG A 40 -12.18 13.63 -4.43
C ARG A 40 -12.80 14.54 -3.37
N ALA A 41 -13.93 14.15 -2.80
CA ALA A 41 -14.58 14.91 -1.73
C ALA A 41 -13.70 15.07 -0.48
N TRP A 42 -12.81 14.09 -0.23
CA TRP A 42 -11.79 14.14 0.83
C TRP A 42 -10.48 14.80 0.41
N GLY A 43 -10.43 15.45 -0.75
CA GLY A 43 -9.27 16.20 -1.23
C GLY A 43 -8.16 15.33 -1.84
N ALA A 44 -8.39 14.03 -2.05
CA ALA A 44 -7.43 13.18 -2.72
C ALA A 44 -7.40 13.43 -4.23
N ARG A 45 -6.21 13.36 -4.81
CA ARG A 45 -6.08 13.28 -6.26
C ARG A 45 -6.46 11.87 -6.72
N VAL A 46 -7.27 11.75 -7.75
CA VAL A 46 -7.74 10.46 -8.27
C VAL A 46 -7.15 10.22 -9.65
N VAL A 47 -6.62 9.02 -9.85
CA VAL A 47 -6.23 8.46 -11.16
C VAL A 47 -7.11 7.24 -11.42
N VAL A 48 -7.64 7.12 -12.61
CA VAL A 48 -8.39 5.92 -13.04
C VAL A 48 -7.46 5.02 -13.84
N GLU A 49 -7.34 3.76 -13.41
CA GLU A 49 -6.61 2.71 -14.15
C GLU A 49 -7.61 1.66 -14.64
N PRO A 50 -7.91 1.64 -15.95
CA PRO A 50 -8.93 0.75 -16.51
C PRO A 50 -8.50 -0.73 -16.54
N ARG A 51 -7.20 -0.99 -16.54
CA ARG A 51 -6.69 -2.37 -16.50
C ARG A 51 -6.85 -2.92 -15.09
N ARG A 52 -7.75 -3.85 -14.90
CA ARG A 52 -8.02 -4.45 -13.58
C ARG A 52 -6.80 -5.18 -13.05
N GLY A 53 -6.62 -5.11 -11.74
CA GLY A 53 -5.60 -5.81 -10.99
C GLY A 53 -4.74 -4.88 -10.14
N TYR A 54 -4.41 -5.37 -8.95
CA TYR A 54 -3.64 -4.63 -7.93
C TYR A 54 -2.32 -4.07 -8.50
N GLY A 55 -1.58 -4.91 -9.24
CA GLY A 55 -0.32 -4.49 -9.86
C GLY A 55 -0.49 -3.35 -10.87
N ALA A 56 -1.56 -3.36 -11.66
CA ALA A 56 -1.86 -2.28 -12.60
C ALA A 56 -2.16 -0.97 -11.85
N ALA A 57 -2.97 -1.04 -10.79
CA ALA A 57 -3.28 0.11 -9.95
C ALA A 57 -2.03 0.68 -9.26
N VAL A 58 -1.18 -0.18 -8.69
CA VAL A 58 0.08 0.24 -8.05
C VAL A 58 1.01 0.89 -9.07
N HIS A 59 1.20 0.29 -10.25
CA HIS A 59 2.03 0.86 -11.31
C HIS A 59 1.51 2.22 -11.77
N ALA A 60 0.21 2.35 -12.01
CA ALA A 60 -0.40 3.63 -12.38
C ALA A 60 -0.19 4.69 -11.29
N GLY A 61 -0.38 4.32 -10.01
CA GLY A 61 -0.14 5.22 -8.90
C GLY A 61 1.30 5.70 -8.80
N LEU A 62 2.27 4.81 -8.91
CA LEU A 62 3.70 5.15 -8.91
C LEU A 62 4.08 6.05 -10.10
N SER A 63 3.53 5.78 -11.28
CA SER A 63 3.77 6.59 -12.49
C SER A 63 3.21 8.01 -12.36
N HIS A 64 2.11 8.19 -11.64
CA HIS A 64 1.47 9.48 -11.41
C HIS A 64 1.89 10.16 -10.11
N ALA A 65 2.59 9.48 -9.21
CA ALA A 65 3.13 10.08 -8.00
C ALA A 65 4.17 11.16 -8.35
N ARG A 66 4.17 12.25 -7.57
CA ARG A 66 5.08 13.39 -7.77
C ARG A 66 6.16 13.51 -6.68
N ALA A 67 5.96 12.82 -5.57
CA ALA A 67 6.90 12.82 -4.46
C ALA A 67 8.01 11.79 -4.68
N ASP A 68 9.20 12.06 -4.13
CA ASP A 68 10.35 11.14 -4.19
C ASP A 68 10.13 9.89 -3.34
N LEU A 69 9.39 10.02 -2.22
CA LEU A 69 8.96 8.91 -1.39
C LEU A 69 7.48 8.63 -1.62
N VAL A 70 7.16 7.36 -1.79
CA VAL A 70 5.78 6.91 -1.96
C VAL A 70 5.46 5.84 -0.92
N ALA A 71 4.38 6.07 -0.18
CA ALA A 71 3.74 5.06 0.64
C ALA A 71 2.60 4.40 -0.16
N VAL A 72 2.54 3.07 -0.12
CA VAL A 72 1.44 2.26 -0.66
C VAL A 72 0.70 1.65 0.51
N LEU A 73 -0.61 1.85 0.57
CA LEU A 73 -1.52 1.38 1.61
C LEU A 73 -2.83 0.97 0.95
N ASP A 74 -3.42 -0.15 1.38
CA ASP A 74 -4.71 -0.59 0.87
C ASP A 74 -5.86 0.31 1.34
N GLY A 75 -6.88 0.49 0.50
CA GLY A 75 -8.00 1.40 0.75
C GLY A 75 -9.14 0.80 1.58
N ASP A 76 -9.04 -0.47 1.98
CA ASP A 76 -10.10 -1.27 2.61
C ASP A 76 -10.23 -1.09 4.14
N GLY A 77 -9.36 -0.28 4.74
CA GLY A 77 -9.35 -0.04 6.18
C GLY A 77 -8.79 -1.17 7.03
N SER A 78 -8.20 -2.20 6.42
CA SER A 78 -7.61 -3.34 7.15
C SER A 78 -6.29 -3.00 7.86
N LEU A 79 -5.74 -1.80 7.61
CA LEU A 79 -4.40 -1.42 8.03
C LEU A 79 -4.38 -0.06 8.72
N ASP A 80 -3.49 0.07 9.69
CA ASP A 80 -3.27 1.29 10.41
C ASP A 80 -2.20 2.17 9.74
N ALA A 81 -2.57 3.39 9.41
CA ALA A 81 -1.69 4.38 8.80
C ALA A 81 -0.70 5.04 9.79
N GLU A 82 -0.86 4.83 11.10
CA GLU A 82 0.01 5.45 12.12
C GLU A 82 1.49 5.05 11.98
N SER A 83 1.76 3.88 11.39
CA SER A 83 3.13 3.42 11.13
C SER A 83 3.83 4.14 9.97
N LEU A 84 3.10 4.82 9.10
CA LEU A 84 3.65 5.44 7.88
C LEU A 84 4.79 6.43 8.13
N PRO A 85 4.72 7.36 9.13
CA PRO A 85 5.81 8.28 9.40
C PRO A 85 7.12 7.57 9.77
N VAL A 86 7.06 6.53 10.60
CA VAL A 86 8.24 5.76 11.03
C VAL A 86 8.89 5.04 9.84
N LEU A 87 8.06 4.45 8.96
CA LEU A 87 8.54 3.78 7.75
C LEU A 87 9.17 4.80 6.78
N ALA A 88 8.55 5.97 6.60
CA ALA A 88 9.08 7.02 5.75
C ALA A 88 10.41 7.57 6.27
N ASP A 89 10.55 7.73 7.58
CA ASP A 89 11.81 8.17 8.20
C ASP A 89 12.94 7.17 7.97
N ALA A 90 12.67 5.87 8.05
CA ALA A 90 13.67 4.85 7.77
C ALA A 90 14.25 4.97 6.35
N VAL A 91 13.39 5.27 5.36
CA VAL A 91 13.82 5.47 3.97
C VAL A 91 14.50 6.83 3.78
N ARG A 92 13.96 7.89 4.41
CA ARG A 92 14.48 9.26 4.29
C ARG A 92 15.92 9.37 4.79
N VAL A 93 16.23 8.74 5.93
CA VAL A 93 17.59 8.76 6.52
C VAL A 93 18.51 7.70 5.90
N GLY A 94 18.09 6.99 4.87
CA GLY A 94 18.92 6.03 4.14
C GLY A 94 19.17 4.70 4.89
N ARG A 95 18.37 4.37 5.90
CA ARG A 95 18.46 3.07 6.59
C ARG A 95 17.91 1.91 5.75
N ALA A 96 17.05 2.22 4.78
CA ALA A 96 16.46 1.25 3.87
C ALA A 96 16.04 1.96 2.57
N ASP A 97 16.06 1.25 1.43
CA ASP A 97 15.48 1.72 0.18
C ASP A 97 13.98 1.46 0.11
N LEU A 98 13.53 0.43 0.84
CA LEU A 98 12.14 0.02 1.00
C LEU A 98 11.90 -0.36 2.46
N ALA A 99 10.98 0.33 3.12
CA ALA A 99 10.47 -0.02 4.44
C ALA A 99 9.10 -0.70 4.30
N VAL A 100 8.92 -1.81 5.01
CA VAL A 100 7.72 -2.65 4.95
C VAL A 100 7.11 -2.76 6.34
N GLY A 101 5.82 -2.46 6.47
CA GLY A 101 5.10 -2.61 7.72
C GLY A 101 4.80 -4.09 8.01
N ARG A 102 5.08 -4.56 9.22
CA ARG A 102 4.72 -5.91 9.64
C ARG A 102 3.31 -5.91 10.24
N ARG A 103 2.45 -6.83 9.75
CA ARG A 103 1.13 -7.01 10.36
C ARG A 103 1.25 -7.63 11.76
N VAL A 104 0.61 -6.98 12.72
CA VAL A 104 0.42 -7.52 14.06
C VAL A 104 -1.09 -7.75 14.23
N PRO A 105 -1.56 -8.99 14.34
CA PRO A 105 -2.99 -9.25 14.51
C PRO A 105 -3.54 -8.56 15.77
N ALA A 106 -4.65 -7.85 15.64
CA ALA A 106 -5.29 -7.14 16.76
C ALA A 106 -5.94 -8.09 17.78
N GLY A 107 -6.07 -9.40 17.46
CA GLY A 107 -6.65 -10.39 18.36
C GLY A 107 -6.73 -11.79 17.76
N PRO A 108 -7.20 -12.76 18.54
CA PRO A 108 -7.41 -14.13 18.06
C PRO A 108 -8.38 -14.16 16.88
N GLY A 109 -7.99 -14.81 15.76
CA GLY A 109 -8.83 -14.93 14.57
C GLY A 109 -8.78 -13.76 13.58
N ALA A 110 -8.15 -12.64 13.94
CA ALA A 110 -8.02 -11.48 13.05
C ALA A 110 -7.25 -11.77 11.76
N TRP A 111 -6.47 -12.83 11.73
CA TRP A 111 -5.73 -13.27 10.57
C TRP A 111 -5.87 -14.81 10.39
N PRO A 112 -6.58 -15.27 9.34
CA PRO A 112 -6.81 -16.68 9.09
C PRO A 112 -5.50 -17.49 8.99
N TRP A 113 -5.48 -18.70 9.56
CA TRP A 113 -4.27 -19.53 9.63
C TRP A 113 -3.65 -19.84 8.26
N HIS A 114 -4.50 -20.08 7.24
CA HIS A 114 -4.02 -20.37 5.87
C HIS A 114 -3.33 -19.16 5.23
N ALA A 115 -3.85 -17.94 5.46
CA ALA A 115 -3.22 -16.71 5.00
C ALA A 115 -1.87 -16.47 5.72
N ARG A 116 -1.81 -16.78 7.02
CA ARG A 116 -0.55 -16.75 7.80
C ARG A 116 0.48 -17.75 7.26
N ALA A 117 0.04 -18.97 6.96
CA ALA A 117 0.91 -20.01 6.42
C ALA A 117 1.46 -19.61 5.04
N GLY A 118 0.60 -19.12 4.13
CA GLY A 118 1.00 -18.60 2.83
C GLY A 118 2.02 -17.47 2.94
N ASN A 119 1.74 -16.47 3.77
CA ASN A 119 2.66 -15.38 4.04
C ASN A 119 4.03 -15.86 4.57
N ALA A 120 4.03 -16.82 5.52
CA ALA A 120 5.26 -17.36 6.09
C ALA A 120 6.12 -18.08 5.04
N VAL A 121 5.51 -18.85 4.13
CA VAL A 121 6.19 -19.55 3.04
C VAL A 121 6.86 -18.53 2.09
N VAL A 122 6.11 -17.52 1.63
CA VAL A 122 6.68 -16.53 0.69
C VAL A 122 7.74 -15.67 1.36
N ALA A 123 7.53 -15.26 2.62
CA ALA A 123 8.54 -14.53 3.39
C ALA A 123 9.81 -15.37 3.60
N ALA A 124 9.69 -16.69 3.84
CA ALA A 124 10.83 -17.60 3.94
C ALA A 124 11.57 -17.71 2.61
N LEU A 125 10.85 -17.80 1.49
CA LEU A 125 11.43 -17.85 0.15
C LEU A 125 12.19 -16.55 -0.20
N LEU A 126 11.65 -15.40 0.15
CA LEU A 126 12.33 -14.10 -0.04
C LEU A 126 13.60 -14.01 0.81
N ARG A 127 13.55 -14.45 2.08
CA ARG A 127 14.72 -14.47 2.96
C ARG A 127 15.81 -15.40 2.42
N SER A 128 15.46 -16.57 1.86
CA SER A 128 16.45 -17.47 1.25
C SER A 128 17.16 -16.86 0.03
N ARG A 129 16.61 -15.78 -0.52
CA ARG A 129 17.22 -14.98 -1.59
C ARG A 129 17.86 -13.67 -1.11
N GLY A 130 18.07 -13.54 0.20
CA GLY A 130 18.74 -12.37 0.78
C GLY A 130 17.86 -11.15 1.02
N VAL A 131 16.52 -11.27 0.86
CA VAL A 131 15.58 -10.17 1.14
C VAL A 131 15.09 -10.30 2.60
N PRO A 132 15.47 -9.39 3.52
CA PRO A 132 15.20 -9.54 4.96
C PRO A 132 13.77 -9.13 5.33
N VAL A 133 12.76 -9.81 4.76
CA VAL A 133 11.34 -9.55 5.06
C VAL A 133 10.75 -10.63 5.96
N HIS A 134 9.88 -10.22 6.88
CA HIS A 134 9.15 -11.11 7.80
C HIS A 134 7.66 -11.23 7.46
N ASP A 135 7.15 -10.31 6.66
CA ASP A 135 5.76 -10.25 6.20
C ASP A 135 5.74 -9.66 4.79
N ILE A 136 4.85 -10.17 3.94
CA ILE A 136 4.57 -9.58 2.62
C ILE A 136 3.52 -8.50 2.84
N ALA A 137 3.90 -7.51 3.65
CA ALA A 137 2.96 -6.56 4.17
C ALA A 137 2.37 -5.65 3.09
N PRO A 138 1.11 -5.28 3.26
CA PRO A 138 0.43 -4.36 2.37
C PRO A 138 0.85 -2.90 2.55
N ILE A 139 1.51 -2.53 3.68
CA ILE A 139 2.10 -1.19 3.86
C ILE A 139 3.56 -1.21 3.41
N ARG A 140 3.88 -0.38 2.43
CA ARG A 140 5.22 -0.24 1.87
C ARG A 140 5.54 1.24 1.67
N VAL A 141 6.74 1.66 2.08
CA VAL A 141 7.25 3.00 1.81
C VAL A 141 8.61 2.88 1.17
N GLY A 142 8.80 3.53 0.04
CA GLY A 142 10.07 3.47 -0.68
C GLY A 142 10.29 4.68 -1.58
N ARG A 143 11.50 4.78 -2.14
CA ARG A 143 11.78 5.77 -3.17
C ARG A 143 11.01 5.42 -4.43
N ARG A 144 10.29 6.40 -5.00
CA ARG A 144 9.43 6.20 -6.18
C ARG A 144 10.15 5.49 -7.31
N GLU A 145 11.38 5.90 -7.62
CA GLU A 145 12.18 5.30 -8.70
C GLU A 145 12.51 3.83 -8.41
N ALA A 146 12.93 3.52 -7.18
CA ALA A 146 13.22 2.14 -6.78
C ALA A 146 11.96 1.26 -6.86
N LEU A 147 10.80 1.79 -6.46
CA LEU A 147 9.53 1.08 -6.55
C LEU A 147 9.09 0.85 -8.01
N LEU A 148 9.33 1.80 -8.92
CA LEU A 148 9.02 1.65 -10.34
C LEU A 148 9.90 0.60 -11.03
N VAL A 149 11.19 0.56 -10.73
CA VAL A 149 12.13 -0.42 -11.30
C VAL A 149 11.84 -1.83 -10.77
N ASN A 150 11.50 -1.95 -9.48
CA ASN A 150 11.25 -3.22 -8.80
C ASN A 150 9.75 -3.57 -8.73
N HIS A 151 8.94 -3.11 -9.69
CA HIS A 151 7.49 -3.37 -9.68
C HIS A 151 7.12 -4.86 -9.60
N LEU A 152 8.01 -5.78 -10.00
CA LEU A 152 7.85 -7.23 -9.80
C LEU A 152 7.65 -7.63 -8.32
N LEU A 153 8.23 -6.89 -7.37
CA LEU A 153 8.01 -7.12 -5.94
C LEU A 153 6.64 -6.60 -5.44
N LEU A 154 5.97 -5.78 -6.26
CA LEU A 154 4.67 -5.18 -5.94
C LEU A 154 3.51 -5.94 -6.61
N THR A 155 3.80 -6.79 -7.59
CA THR A 155 2.79 -7.45 -8.45
C THR A 155 2.63 -8.94 -8.20
N VAL A 156 3.27 -9.50 -7.18
CA VAL A 156 3.13 -10.92 -6.80
C VAL A 156 1.84 -11.11 -6.00
N TRP A 157 0.70 -10.90 -6.69
CA TRP A 157 -0.65 -11.33 -6.26
C TRP A 157 -1.52 -11.59 -7.49
#